data_86fd0d96ab736cb91d206e780a425eff
#
_entry.id   86fd0d96ab736cb91d206e780a425eff
#
_cell.length_a   1.000
_cell.length_b   1.000
_cell.length_c   1.000
_cell.angle_alpha   90.00
_cell.angle_beta   90.00
_cell.angle_gamma   90.00
#
_symmetry.space_group_name_H-M   'P 1'
#
loop_
_entity.id
_entity.type
_entity.pdbx_description
1 polymer ?
#
loop_
_entity_poly.entity_id
_entity_poly.type
_entity_poly.pdbx_seq_one_letter_code
_entity_poly.pdbx_strand_id
1 'polypeptide(L)'
;SIYKTKSLLHGLSQVRDRTFYFFWKGDEIPLFEYYNRPNQNMCEMIRSVPSDPADPMNVLTSNKVPSQDDHYYKFILEEICGGITHKEFVASLEPGRSVNPQLYIEKHSDYTKVADWLRKNGNPKAADKALRNAEKIAGGGNLMRRTSEIPSDYTGAFVGHLPMRVTHPDEDRYLTYREAMEFMKLPRDFNIISPKKNLNHICQNVPLTTAADMATNIKRYLEGTCEMIRDDYLIQDNKSKKLVMTNRSSSLEEFLK
;
A
#
# COMPACT_ATOMS: atom_id res chain seq x y z
N SER A 1 -1.32 4.27 26.95
CA SER A 1 -2.33 3.67 26.08
C SER A 1 -1.74 3.23 24.75
N ILE A 2 -2.50 2.42 24.03
CA ILE A 2 -2.17 1.96 22.69
C ILE A 2 -3.31 2.35 21.75
N TYR A 3 -2.96 2.95 20.61
CA TYR A 3 -3.90 3.26 19.55
C TYR A 3 -3.51 2.53 18.27
N LYS A 4 -4.35 1.63 17.78
CA LYS A 4 -4.16 0.85 16.55
C LYS A 4 -5.00 1.43 15.43
N THR A 5 -4.41 1.69 14.27
CA THR A 5 -5.11 2.24 13.11
C THR A 5 -4.50 1.76 11.80
N LYS A 6 -5.13 2.10 10.69
CA LYS A 6 -4.60 1.93 9.32
C LYS A 6 -4.79 3.22 8.53
N SER A 7 -3.83 3.53 7.66
CA SER A 7 -3.80 4.78 6.89
C SER A 7 -5.04 4.99 6.00
N LEU A 8 -5.68 3.93 5.53
CA LEU A 8 -6.93 4.01 4.78
C LEU A 8 -8.04 4.75 5.56
N LEU A 9 -8.12 4.56 6.89
CA LEU A 9 -9.08 5.26 7.75
C LEU A 9 -8.78 6.75 7.92
N HIS A 10 -7.58 7.18 7.54
CA HIS A 10 -7.13 8.57 7.55
C HIS A 10 -7.21 9.22 6.16
N GLY A 11 -7.98 8.62 5.22
CA GLY A 11 -8.22 9.16 3.89
C GLY A 11 -7.14 8.89 2.85
N LEU A 12 -6.24 7.93 3.09
CA LEU A 12 -5.15 7.58 2.17
C LEU A 12 -5.52 6.41 1.27
N SER A 13 -4.97 6.38 0.06
CA SER A 13 -5.16 5.31 -0.93
C SER A 13 -4.25 4.09 -0.70
N GLN A 14 -3.83 3.84 0.55
CA GLN A 14 -3.04 2.67 0.92
C GLN A 14 -3.47 2.08 2.26
N VAL A 15 -3.37 0.76 2.38
CA VAL A 15 -3.59 0.03 3.63
C VAL A 15 -2.25 -0.13 4.35
N ARG A 16 -2.01 0.68 5.37
CA ARG A 16 -0.80 0.65 6.17
C ARG A 16 -1.14 0.68 7.65
N ASP A 17 -1.03 -0.47 8.30
CA ASP A 17 -1.31 -0.58 9.74
C ASP A 17 -0.23 0.12 10.55
N ARG A 18 -0.67 0.82 11.58
CA ARG A 18 0.19 1.50 12.55
C ARG A 18 -0.36 1.33 13.95
N THR A 19 0.57 1.20 14.88
CA THR A 19 0.30 1.20 16.32
C THR A 19 1.07 2.35 16.94
N PHE A 20 0.35 3.19 17.67
CA PHE A 20 0.91 4.31 18.40
C PHE A 20 0.84 4.00 19.88
N TYR A 21 1.93 4.29 20.58
CA TYR A 21 2.03 4.19 22.03
C TYR A 21 2.05 5.58 22.60
N PHE A 22 1.17 5.86 23.57
CA PHE A 22 1.09 7.15 24.23
C PHE A 22 1.40 6.99 25.71
N PHE A 23 2.24 7.89 26.20
CA PHE A 23 2.64 8.01 27.58
C PHE A 23 2.32 9.44 28.03
N TRP A 24 1.70 9.59 29.19
CA TRP A 24 1.33 10.89 29.77
C TRP A 24 1.55 10.86 31.27
N LYS A 25 1.47 12.03 31.90
CA LYS A 25 1.56 12.18 33.35
C LYS A 25 0.13 12.42 33.88
N GLY A 26 -0.34 11.55 34.78
CA GLY A 26 -1.65 11.63 35.42
C GLY A 26 -2.32 10.27 35.55
N ASP A 27 -3.43 10.24 36.28
CA ASP A 27 -4.17 9.02 36.63
C ASP A 27 -5.32 8.72 35.65
N GLU A 28 -5.65 9.66 34.75
CA GLU A 28 -6.72 9.50 33.77
C GLU A 28 -6.12 9.32 32.38
N ILE A 29 -6.72 8.42 31.60
CA ILE A 29 -6.27 8.05 30.26
C ILE A 29 -7.00 8.88 29.21
N PRO A 30 -6.29 9.57 28.28
CA PRO A 30 -6.94 10.27 27.18
C PRO A 30 -7.56 9.29 26.18
N LEU A 31 -8.85 9.50 25.86
CA LEU A 31 -9.58 8.79 24.84
C LEU A 31 -9.47 9.54 23.51
N PHE A 32 -8.80 8.95 22.54
CA PHE A 32 -8.58 9.55 21.22
C PHE A 32 -9.73 9.28 20.27
N GLU A 33 -9.92 10.16 19.29
CA GLU A 33 -10.95 10.03 18.27
C GLU A 33 -10.73 8.80 17.38
N TYR A 34 -11.85 8.18 16.99
CA TYR A 34 -11.86 7.19 15.93
C TYR A 34 -12.00 7.87 14.56
N TYR A 35 -11.12 7.55 13.65
CA TYR A 35 -11.14 8.07 12.28
C TYR A 35 -11.84 7.09 11.33
N ASN A 36 -12.55 7.63 10.35
CA ASN A 36 -13.14 6.89 9.25
C ASN A 36 -13.41 7.84 8.08
N ARG A 37 -12.36 8.48 7.60
CA ARG A 37 -12.43 9.35 6.43
C ARG A 37 -12.55 8.52 5.15
N PRO A 38 -13.34 8.96 4.16
CA PRO A 38 -13.32 8.33 2.85
C PRO A 38 -11.91 8.42 2.25
N ASN A 39 -11.42 7.31 1.73
CA ASN A 39 -10.14 7.32 1.01
C ASN A 39 -10.29 7.98 -0.35
N GLN A 40 -9.28 8.71 -0.77
CA GLN A 40 -9.16 9.16 -2.14
C GLN A 40 -8.91 7.94 -3.04
N ASN A 41 -9.61 7.85 -4.19
CA ASN A 41 -9.34 6.82 -5.18
C ASN A 41 -7.89 6.91 -5.68
N MET A 42 -7.19 5.80 -5.75
CA MET A 42 -5.77 5.75 -6.10
C MET A 42 -5.51 6.26 -7.52
N CYS A 43 -6.35 5.89 -8.48
CA CYS A 43 -6.21 6.34 -9.87
C CYS A 43 -6.40 7.86 -9.99
N GLU A 44 -7.43 8.40 -9.32
CA GLU A 44 -7.67 9.85 -9.28
C GLU A 44 -6.54 10.60 -8.59
N MET A 45 -6.02 10.05 -7.50
CA MET A 45 -4.89 10.63 -6.79
C MET A 45 -3.65 10.72 -7.70
N ILE A 46 -3.31 9.66 -8.43
CA ILE A 46 -2.17 9.67 -9.35
C ILE A 46 -2.39 10.70 -10.46
N ARG A 47 -3.58 10.74 -11.08
CA ARG A 47 -3.94 11.73 -12.11
C ARG A 47 -3.87 13.18 -11.63
N SER A 48 -4.09 13.40 -10.34
CA SER A 48 -4.07 14.75 -9.75
C SER A 48 -2.67 15.33 -9.55
N VAL A 49 -1.63 14.51 -9.70
CA VAL A 49 -0.25 14.96 -9.57
C VAL A 49 0.16 15.71 -10.85
N PRO A 50 0.54 17.00 -10.78
CA PRO A 50 0.93 17.74 -11.95
C PRO A 50 2.19 17.16 -12.60
N SER A 51 2.17 17.04 -13.93
CA SER A 51 3.36 16.76 -14.72
C SER A 51 4.11 18.06 -14.96
N ASP A 52 4.96 18.46 -14.02
CA ASP A 52 5.81 19.65 -14.12
C ASP A 52 7.24 19.25 -14.50
N PRO A 53 7.73 19.60 -15.70
CA PRO A 53 9.12 19.31 -16.10
C PRO A 53 10.18 19.97 -15.23
N ALA A 54 9.84 21.05 -14.51
CA ALA A 54 10.74 21.74 -13.60
C ALA A 54 10.85 21.05 -12.24
N ASP A 55 9.92 20.15 -11.91
CA ASP A 55 9.97 19.37 -10.66
C ASP A 55 11.04 18.27 -10.74
N PRO A 56 12.12 18.33 -9.93
CA PRO A 56 13.19 17.32 -9.95
C PRO A 56 12.71 15.93 -9.53
N MET A 57 11.53 15.81 -8.91
CA MET A 57 10.92 14.53 -8.53
C MET A 57 9.99 13.97 -9.61
N ASN A 58 9.71 14.72 -10.67
CA ASN A 58 8.90 14.25 -11.80
C ASN A 58 9.71 13.38 -12.78
N VAL A 59 10.46 12.43 -12.23
CA VAL A 59 11.29 11.46 -12.97
C VAL A 59 10.76 10.07 -12.66
N LEU A 60 10.71 9.22 -13.67
CA LEU A 60 10.23 7.84 -13.54
C LEU A 60 11.03 7.05 -12.50
N THR A 61 10.32 6.30 -11.65
CA THR A 61 10.93 5.37 -10.70
C THR A 61 11.57 4.17 -11.40
N SER A 62 11.12 3.86 -12.63
CA SER A 62 11.65 2.81 -13.49
C SER A 62 11.41 3.17 -14.96
N ASN A 63 12.39 2.95 -15.82
CA ASN A 63 12.30 3.16 -17.28
C ASN A 63 11.68 1.95 -18.02
N LYS A 64 11.25 0.91 -17.30
CA LYS A 64 10.60 -0.25 -17.88
C LYS A 64 9.16 0.06 -18.26
N VAL A 65 8.68 -0.59 -19.31
CA VAL A 65 7.30 -0.53 -19.79
C VAL A 65 6.53 -1.74 -19.22
N PRO A 66 5.57 -1.54 -18.31
CA PRO A 66 4.89 -2.64 -17.61
C PRO A 66 4.32 -3.74 -18.52
N SER A 67 3.59 -3.37 -19.58
CA SER A 67 3.00 -4.34 -20.52
C SER A 67 4.02 -5.13 -21.34
N GLN A 68 5.26 -4.66 -21.42
CA GLN A 68 6.32 -5.30 -22.21
C GLN A 68 7.34 -6.02 -21.33
N ASP A 69 7.75 -5.41 -20.23
CA ASP A 69 8.85 -5.88 -19.38
C ASP A 69 8.41 -6.81 -18.24
N ASP A 70 7.13 -6.77 -17.86
CA ASP A 70 6.55 -7.71 -16.90
C ASP A 70 5.79 -8.82 -17.64
N HIS A 71 6.42 -9.97 -17.80
CA HIS A 71 5.83 -11.08 -18.57
C HIS A 71 4.53 -11.62 -17.97
N TYR A 72 4.31 -11.51 -16.68
CA TYR A 72 3.03 -11.92 -16.07
C TYR A 72 1.93 -10.93 -16.45
N TYR A 73 2.24 -9.63 -16.45
CA TYR A 73 1.29 -8.62 -16.87
C TYR A 73 1.03 -8.70 -18.40
N LYS A 74 2.08 -8.87 -19.20
CA LYS A 74 1.96 -9.08 -20.65
C LYS A 74 1.07 -10.28 -20.96
N PHE A 75 1.27 -11.42 -20.28
CA PHE A 75 0.43 -12.60 -20.44
C PHE A 75 -1.05 -12.32 -20.12
N ILE A 76 -1.34 -11.53 -19.08
CA ILE A 76 -2.71 -11.14 -18.76
C ILE A 76 -3.34 -10.36 -19.91
N LEU A 77 -2.65 -9.34 -20.39
CA LEU A 77 -3.18 -8.48 -21.46
C LEU A 77 -3.41 -9.26 -22.76
N GLU A 78 -2.46 -10.09 -23.16
CA GLU A 78 -2.51 -10.83 -24.43
C GLU A 78 -3.41 -12.06 -24.37
N GLU A 79 -3.26 -12.94 -23.38
CA GLU A 79 -3.88 -14.26 -23.36
C GLU A 79 -5.18 -14.31 -22.54
N ILE A 80 -5.24 -13.62 -21.38
CA ILE A 80 -6.43 -13.66 -20.54
C ILE A 80 -7.46 -12.64 -21.02
N CYS A 81 -7.00 -11.45 -21.41
CA CYS A 81 -7.88 -10.33 -21.77
C CYS A 81 -8.01 -10.11 -23.28
N GLY A 82 -7.41 -10.96 -24.13
CA GLY A 82 -7.62 -10.92 -25.58
C GLY A 82 -6.92 -9.77 -26.31
N GLY A 83 -5.79 -9.26 -25.79
CA GLY A 83 -4.96 -8.26 -26.46
C GLY A 83 -5.37 -6.81 -26.17
N ILE A 84 -5.96 -6.53 -25.01
CA ILE A 84 -6.32 -5.16 -24.62
C ILE A 84 -5.09 -4.35 -24.18
N THR A 85 -5.22 -3.03 -24.23
CA THR A 85 -4.18 -2.09 -23.77
C THR A 85 -4.14 -1.99 -22.25
N HIS A 86 -3.02 -1.47 -21.71
CA HIS A 86 -2.89 -1.16 -20.29
C HIS A 86 -4.05 -0.29 -19.77
N LYS A 87 -4.39 0.78 -20.48
CA LYS A 87 -5.46 1.71 -20.09
C LYS A 87 -6.84 1.02 -20.05
N GLU A 88 -7.13 0.18 -21.03
CA GLU A 88 -8.39 -0.58 -21.07
C GLU A 88 -8.46 -1.61 -19.94
N PHE A 89 -7.34 -2.26 -19.63
CA PHE A 89 -7.28 -3.18 -18.48
C PHE A 89 -7.56 -2.45 -17.17
N VAL A 90 -6.90 -1.32 -16.91
CA VAL A 90 -7.16 -0.51 -15.69
C VAL A 90 -8.61 -0.09 -15.61
N ALA A 91 -9.21 0.34 -16.73
CA ALA A 91 -10.61 0.76 -16.78
C ALA A 91 -11.60 -0.40 -16.55
N SER A 92 -11.20 -1.65 -16.83
CA SER A 92 -12.01 -2.84 -16.61
C SER A 92 -11.96 -3.39 -15.17
N LEU A 93 -11.07 -2.88 -14.33
CA LEU A 93 -10.92 -3.39 -12.97
C LEU A 93 -12.09 -2.97 -12.08
N GLU A 94 -12.60 -3.93 -11.33
CA GLU A 94 -13.57 -3.66 -10.28
C GLU A 94 -12.93 -2.80 -9.18
N PRO A 95 -13.72 -1.90 -8.54
CA PRO A 95 -13.26 -1.12 -7.40
C PRO A 95 -12.69 -2.00 -6.29
N GLY A 96 -11.56 -1.59 -5.73
CA GLY A 96 -10.93 -2.34 -4.65
C GLY A 96 -9.42 -2.16 -4.57
N ARG A 97 -8.76 -3.19 -4.10
CA ARG A 97 -7.31 -3.20 -3.98
C ARG A 97 -6.66 -3.30 -5.36
N SER A 98 -5.54 -2.59 -5.55
CA SER A 98 -4.65 -2.74 -6.72
C SER A 98 -4.35 -4.20 -7.06
N VAL A 99 -4.21 -4.49 -8.34
CA VAL A 99 -4.05 -5.85 -8.87
C VAL A 99 -2.58 -6.20 -9.04
N ASN A 100 -2.16 -7.28 -8.38
CA ASN A 100 -0.86 -7.89 -8.64
C ASN A 100 -1.02 -8.96 -9.75
N PRO A 101 -0.28 -8.88 -10.88
CA PRO A 101 -0.39 -9.81 -11.99
C PRO A 101 -0.30 -11.28 -11.63
N GLN A 102 0.59 -11.66 -10.71
CA GLN A 102 0.70 -13.05 -10.30
C GLN A 102 -0.54 -13.53 -9.53
N LEU A 103 -1.10 -12.69 -8.65
CA LEU A 103 -2.36 -13.02 -7.96
C LEU A 103 -3.54 -13.08 -8.92
N TYR A 104 -3.55 -12.23 -9.95
CA TYR A 104 -4.58 -12.26 -10.99
C TYR A 104 -4.53 -13.57 -11.79
N ILE A 105 -3.32 -14.01 -12.16
CA ILE A 105 -3.10 -15.30 -12.84
C ILE A 105 -3.56 -16.47 -11.97
N GLU A 106 -3.23 -16.47 -10.69
CA GLU A 106 -3.65 -17.51 -9.73
C GLU A 106 -5.18 -17.62 -9.62
N LYS A 107 -5.89 -16.53 -9.86
CA LYS A 107 -7.37 -16.48 -9.82
C LYS A 107 -8.03 -16.84 -11.16
N HIS A 108 -7.43 -16.44 -12.29
CA HIS A 108 -8.07 -16.48 -13.62
C HIS A 108 -7.40 -17.45 -14.61
N SER A 109 -6.25 -18.03 -14.24
CA SER A 109 -5.47 -18.93 -15.07
C SER A 109 -4.60 -19.81 -14.17
N ASP A 110 -3.46 -20.28 -14.69
CA ASP A 110 -2.44 -21.01 -13.92
C ASP A 110 -1.02 -20.75 -14.48
N TYR A 111 0.00 -21.08 -13.69
CA TYR A 111 1.39 -20.89 -14.09
C TYR A 111 1.87 -21.85 -15.17
N THR A 112 1.17 -22.95 -15.44
CA THR A 112 1.52 -23.89 -16.52
C THR A 112 1.25 -23.22 -17.86
N LYS A 113 0.06 -22.59 -18.01
CA LYS A 113 -0.26 -21.80 -19.21
C LYS A 113 0.69 -20.64 -19.42
N VAL A 114 1.09 -19.95 -18.35
CA VAL A 114 2.13 -18.92 -18.42
C VAL A 114 3.44 -19.48 -18.93
N ALA A 115 3.87 -20.65 -18.43
CA ALA A 115 5.11 -21.28 -18.86
C ALA A 115 5.09 -21.67 -20.33
N ASP A 116 3.98 -22.22 -20.81
CA ASP A 116 3.82 -22.60 -22.22
C ASP A 116 3.83 -21.38 -23.15
N TRP A 117 3.14 -20.30 -22.73
CA TRP A 117 3.16 -19.03 -23.45
C TRP A 117 4.58 -18.43 -23.49
N LEU A 118 5.30 -18.44 -22.36
CA LEU A 118 6.67 -17.95 -22.27
C LEU A 118 7.63 -18.73 -23.17
N ARG A 119 7.48 -20.08 -23.29
CA ARG A 119 8.27 -20.89 -24.21
C ARG A 119 7.99 -20.54 -25.66
N LYS A 120 6.72 -20.39 -26.04
CA LYS A 120 6.33 -19.94 -27.38
C LYS A 120 6.90 -18.57 -27.75
N ASN A 121 7.03 -17.68 -26.75
CA ASN A 121 7.58 -16.33 -26.90
C ASN A 121 9.11 -16.24 -26.65
N GLY A 122 9.83 -17.37 -26.73
CA GLY A 122 11.29 -17.39 -26.68
C GLY A 122 11.94 -17.12 -25.32
N ASN A 123 11.18 -17.28 -24.22
CA ASN A 123 11.68 -17.05 -22.87
C ASN A 123 11.65 -18.31 -21.97
N PRO A 124 12.44 -19.36 -22.29
CA PRO A 124 12.41 -20.63 -21.57
C PRO A 124 12.82 -20.48 -20.10
N LYS A 125 13.77 -19.59 -19.78
CA LYS A 125 14.21 -19.36 -18.39
C LYS A 125 13.08 -18.82 -17.50
N ALA A 126 12.26 -17.91 -18.03
CA ALA A 126 11.10 -17.41 -17.31
C ALA A 126 10.01 -18.48 -17.19
N ALA A 127 9.84 -19.34 -18.23
CA ALA A 127 8.93 -20.48 -18.18
C ALA A 127 9.28 -21.46 -17.04
N ASP A 128 10.53 -21.82 -16.92
CA ASP A 128 11.01 -22.72 -15.84
C ASP A 128 10.79 -22.08 -14.45
N LYS A 129 10.92 -20.76 -14.33
CA LYS A 129 10.59 -20.06 -13.10
C LYS A 129 9.08 -20.09 -12.81
N ALA A 130 8.23 -19.96 -13.83
CA ALA A 130 6.79 -20.06 -13.67
C ALA A 130 6.37 -21.45 -13.18
N LEU A 131 6.95 -22.53 -13.72
CA LEU A 131 6.70 -23.90 -13.24
C LEU A 131 7.13 -24.11 -11.79
N ARG A 132 8.31 -23.64 -11.39
CA ARG A 132 8.73 -23.70 -9.98
C ARG A 132 7.78 -22.90 -9.06
N ASN A 133 7.18 -21.84 -9.54
CA ASN A 133 6.13 -21.13 -8.79
C ASN A 133 4.88 -21.98 -8.63
N ALA A 134 4.44 -22.68 -9.69
CA ALA A 134 3.32 -23.62 -9.63
C ALA A 134 3.55 -24.72 -8.61
N GLU A 135 4.70 -25.40 -8.67
CA GLU A 135 5.11 -26.44 -7.73
C GLU A 135 5.11 -25.94 -6.28
N LYS A 136 5.68 -24.75 -6.06
CA LYS A 136 5.75 -24.16 -4.73
C LYS A 136 4.36 -23.84 -4.14
N ILE A 137 3.45 -23.34 -4.95
CA ILE A 137 2.05 -23.09 -4.52
C ILE A 137 1.34 -24.39 -4.24
N ALA A 138 1.46 -25.39 -5.12
CA ALA A 138 0.86 -26.71 -4.94
C ALA A 138 1.35 -27.37 -3.64
N GLY A 139 2.61 -27.16 -3.25
CA GLY A 139 3.18 -27.60 -1.98
C GLY A 139 2.83 -26.71 -0.76
N GLY A 140 1.90 -25.78 -0.88
CA GLY A 140 1.51 -24.86 0.21
C GLY A 140 2.53 -23.78 0.55
N GLY A 141 3.56 -23.60 -0.29
CA GLY A 141 4.60 -22.59 -0.08
C GLY A 141 4.16 -21.18 -0.47
N ASN A 142 4.73 -20.18 0.18
CA ASN A 142 4.44 -18.79 -0.10
C ASN A 142 5.37 -18.21 -1.18
N LEU A 143 4.84 -17.41 -2.11
CA LEU A 143 5.59 -16.73 -3.14
C LEU A 143 5.82 -15.25 -2.79
N MET A 144 7.04 -14.78 -3.05
CA MET A 144 7.33 -13.35 -3.06
C MET A 144 6.98 -12.78 -4.45
N ARG A 145 5.77 -12.27 -4.61
CA ARG A 145 5.24 -11.76 -5.87
C ARG A 145 5.81 -10.37 -6.17
N ARG A 146 6.89 -10.34 -6.95
CA ARG A 146 7.62 -9.12 -7.33
C ARG A 146 7.30 -8.73 -8.79
N THR A 147 6.05 -8.42 -9.06
CA THR A 147 5.55 -7.99 -10.37
C THR A 147 5.05 -6.56 -10.30
N SER A 148 4.54 -6.04 -11.40
CA SER A 148 3.82 -4.76 -11.44
C SER A 148 2.67 -4.75 -10.42
N GLU A 149 2.22 -3.57 -10.05
CA GLU A 149 1.04 -3.36 -9.23
C GLU A 149 0.12 -2.41 -10.00
N ILE A 150 -0.98 -2.93 -10.51
CA ILE A 150 -1.90 -2.20 -11.38
C ILE A 150 -2.91 -1.46 -10.50
N PRO A 151 -3.07 -0.13 -10.65
CA PRO A 151 -3.89 0.66 -9.75
C PRO A 151 -5.39 0.37 -9.90
N SER A 152 -6.12 0.49 -8.78
CA SER A 152 -7.56 0.52 -8.65
C SER A 152 -7.92 1.58 -7.60
N ASP A 153 -8.71 1.28 -6.55
CA ASP A 153 -9.05 2.30 -5.54
C ASP A 153 -7.93 2.55 -4.54
N TYR A 154 -7.26 1.49 -4.08
CA TYR A 154 -6.18 1.60 -3.10
C TYR A 154 -5.16 0.48 -3.27
N THR A 155 -3.99 0.63 -2.66
CA THR A 155 -2.93 -0.38 -2.66
C THR A 155 -2.65 -0.91 -1.26
N GLY A 156 -1.85 -1.97 -1.18
CA GLY A 156 -1.20 -2.40 0.06
C GLY A 156 -0.22 -1.34 0.61
N ALA A 157 0.38 -1.62 1.75
CA ALA A 157 1.37 -0.70 2.31
C ALA A 157 2.55 -0.53 1.35
N PHE A 158 2.94 0.71 1.09
CA PHE A 158 4.19 1.01 0.42
C PHE A 158 5.35 0.52 1.27
N VAL A 159 5.98 -0.55 0.83
CA VAL A 159 7.14 -1.17 1.49
C VAL A 159 8.22 -1.52 0.45
N GLY A 160 9.47 -1.33 0.82
CA GLY A 160 10.61 -1.69 -0.01
C GLY A 160 10.54 -1.06 -1.41
N HIS A 161 10.45 -1.90 -2.44
CA HIS A 161 10.47 -1.47 -3.84
C HIS A 161 9.06 -1.30 -4.45
N LEU A 162 7.98 -1.33 -3.68
CA LEU A 162 6.63 -1.22 -4.21
C LEU A 162 6.39 0.07 -5.00
N PRO A 163 6.89 1.26 -4.59
CA PRO A 163 6.74 2.49 -5.39
C PRO A 163 7.27 2.39 -6.82
N MET A 164 8.31 1.57 -7.03
CA MET A 164 8.90 1.33 -8.36
C MET A 164 8.13 0.33 -9.22
N ARG A 165 7.00 -0.19 -8.74
CA ARG A 165 6.20 -1.22 -9.42
C ARG A 165 4.77 -0.83 -9.65
N VAL A 166 4.29 0.22 -8.99
CA VAL A 166 2.96 0.75 -9.25
C VAL A 166 2.97 1.42 -10.61
N THR A 167 1.98 1.07 -11.43
CA THR A 167 1.83 1.66 -12.77
C THR A 167 0.97 2.92 -12.71
N HIS A 168 1.12 3.80 -13.70
CA HIS A 168 0.21 4.92 -13.90
C HIS A 168 -1.12 4.40 -14.48
N PRO A 169 -2.29 4.95 -14.10
CA PRO A 169 -3.58 4.42 -14.56
C PRO A 169 -3.86 4.57 -16.06
N ASP A 170 -3.34 5.62 -16.70
CA ASP A 170 -3.64 5.94 -18.10
C ASP A 170 -2.45 5.72 -19.04
N GLU A 171 -1.25 5.60 -18.51
CA GLU A 171 -0.01 5.48 -19.27
C GLU A 171 0.70 4.18 -18.91
N ASP A 172 1.20 3.47 -19.90
CA ASP A 172 1.93 2.20 -19.72
C ASP A 172 3.37 2.46 -19.23
N ARG A 173 3.47 3.01 -18.03
CA ARG A 173 4.70 3.34 -17.31
C ARG A 173 4.55 3.12 -15.81
N TYR A 174 5.66 3.07 -15.13
CA TYR A 174 5.67 3.15 -13.66
C TYR A 174 5.53 4.61 -13.19
N LEU A 175 5.24 4.78 -11.91
CA LEU A 175 5.09 6.10 -11.30
C LEU A 175 6.39 6.92 -11.37
N THR A 176 6.25 8.24 -11.38
CA THR A 176 7.33 9.16 -11.03
C THR A 176 7.58 9.15 -9.52
N TYR A 177 8.72 9.69 -9.07
CA TYR A 177 8.94 9.86 -7.63
C TYR A 177 7.90 10.79 -7.01
N ARG A 178 7.47 11.83 -7.73
CA ARG A 178 6.44 12.76 -7.24
C ARG A 178 5.10 12.05 -7.01
N GLU A 179 4.64 11.26 -7.97
CA GLU A 179 3.43 10.44 -7.84
C GLU A 179 3.54 9.43 -6.69
N ALA A 180 4.69 8.79 -6.53
CA ALA A 180 4.92 7.87 -5.43
C ALA A 180 4.89 8.55 -4.05
N MET A 181 5.36 9.80 -3.94
CA MET A 181 5.32 10.57 -2.71
C MET A 181 3.91 10.98 -2.29
N GLU A 182 2.99 11.12 -3.25
CA GLU A 182 1.58 11.46 -2.98
C GLU A 182 0.89 10.39 -2.12
N PHE A 183 1.29 9.13 -2.21
CA PHE A 183 0.78 8.06 -1.33
C PHE A 183 1.07 8.26 0.16
N MET A 184 2.05 9.10 0.47
CA MET A 184 2.41 9.48 1.83
C MET A 184 1.92 10.89 2.20
N LYS A 185 1.27 11.57 1.25
CA LYS A 185 0.85 12.98 1.35
C LYS A 185 2.00 13.91 1.73
N LEU A 186 3.20 13.63 1.20
CA LEU A 186 4.34 14.53 1.38
C LEU A 186 4.09 15.87 0.66
N PRO A 187 4.55 16.98 1.22
CA PRO A 187 4.43 18.29 0.58
C PRO A 187 5.00 18.29 -0.84
N ARG A 188 4.41 19.08 -1.73
CA ARG A 188 4.84 19.12 -3.14
C ARG A 188 6.21 19.75 -3.34
N ASP A 189 6.68 20.56 -2.41
CA ASP A 189 8.02 21.13 -2.37
C ASP A 189 9.06 20.19 -1.70
N PHE A 190 8.60 19.06 -1.14
CA PHE A 190 9.51 18.07 -0.56
C PHE A 190 10.30 17.34 -1.66
N ASN A 191 11.63 17.33 -1.50
CA ASN A 191 12.52 16.66 -2.43
C ASN A 191 13.36 15.60 -1.71
N ILE A 192 13.47 14.43 -2.33
CA ILE A 192 14.29 13.34 -1.81
C ILE A 192 15.72 13.53 -2.33
N ILE A 193 16.68 13.55 -1.42
CA ILE A 193 18.09 13.53 -1.79
C ILE A 193 18.42 12.15 -2.37
N SER A 194 19.00 12.11 -3.58
CA SER A 194 19.33 10.86 -4.29
C SER A 194 18.14 9.89 -4.37
N PRO A 195 17.03 10.24 -5.04
CA PRO A 195 15.75 9.53 -4.96
C PRO A 195 15.88 8.04 -5.32
N LYS A 196 16.72 7.68 -6.28
CA LYS A 196 16.98 6.29 -6.65
C LYS A 196 17.49 5.42 -5.49
N LYS A 197 18.31 6.00 -4.60
CA LYS A 197 18.87 5.30 -3.43
C LYS A 197 17.92 5.34 -2.25
N ASN A 198 17.17 6.43 -2.09
CA ASN A 198 16.43 6.78 -0.88
C ASN A 198 14.92 6.61 -0.97
N LEU A 199 14.39 6.08 -2.08
CA LEU A 199 12.95 5.84 -2.24
C LEU A 199 12.35 5.00 -1.09
N ASN A 200 13.13 4.06 -0.56
CA ASN A 200 12.71 3.25 0.58
C ASN A 200 12.40 4.06 1.84
N HIS A 201 13.02 5.23 2.01
CA HIS A 201 12.76 6.09 3.17
C HIS A 201 11.34 6.64 3.17
N ILE A 202 10.75 6.91 1.99
CA ILE A 202 9.32 7.26 1.88
C ILE A 202 8.48 6.12 2.44
N CYS A 203 8.82 4.88 2.08
CA CYS A 203 8.04 3.70 2.43
C CYS A 203 8.10 3.32 3.92
N GLN A 204 9.09 3.80 4.66
CA GLN A 204 9.29 3.44 6.07
C GLN A 204 8.58 4.40 7.04
N ASN A 205 8.26 5.60 6.60
CA ASN A 205 7.65 6.64 7.42
C ASN A 205 6.16 6.36 7.73
N VAL A 206 5.65 7.05 8.74
CA VAL A 206 4.22 7.19 8.98
C VAL A 206 3.67 8.18 7.95
N PRO A 207 2.57 7.87 7.25
CA PRO A 207 1.97 8.83 6.33
C PRO A 207 1.56 10.13 7.04
N LEU A 208 1.73 11.26 6.35
CA LEU A 208 1.58 12.58 6.97
C LEU A 208 0.18 12.81 7.56
N THR A 209 -0.88 12.42 6.87
CA THR A 209 -2.26 12.56 7.38
C THR A 209 -2.48 11.73 8.64
N THR A 210 -1.96 10.51 8.70
CA THR A 210 -2.06 9.67 9.91
C THR A 210 -1.29 10.32 11.07
N ALA A 211 -0.10 10.84 10.82
CA ALA A 211 0.69 11.55 11.85
C ALA A 211 0.00 12.84 12.33
N ALA A 212 -0.59 13.62 11.40
CA ALA A 212 -1.31 14.85 11.73
C ALA A 212 -2.55 14.57 12.59
N ASP A 213 -3.29 13.50 12.32
CA ASP A 213 -4.43 13.10 13.13
C ASP A 213 -4.01 12.70 14.55
N MET A 214 -2.90 11.98 14.68
CA MET A 214 -2.36 11.66 16.01
C MET A 214 -1.86 12.92 16.75
N ALA A 215 -1.20 13.84 16.05
CA ALA A 215 -0.80 15.11 16.61
C ALA A 215 -2.00 15.97 17.07
N THR A 216 -3.12 15.92 16.31
CA THR A 216 -4.38 16.59 16.69
C THR A 216 -4.94 16.02 17.99
N ASN A 217 -4.94 14.70 18.15
CA ASN A 217 -5.37 14.06 19.41
C ASN A 217 -4.48 14.48 20.59
N ILE A 218 -3.15 14.55 20.39
CA ILE A 218 -2.22 15.03 21.43
C ILE A 218 -2.50 16.48 21.76
N LYS A 219 -2.72 17.34 20.76
CA LYS A 219 -3.06 18.75 20.96
C LYS A 219 -4.33 18.90 21.80
N ARG A 220 -5.39 18.16 21.49
CA ARG A 220 -6.65 18.18 22.27
C ARG A 220 -6.44 17.75 23.72
N TYR A 221 -5.61 16.75 23.96
CA TYR A 221 -5.24 16.37 25.31
C TYR A 221 -4.54 17.52 26.05
N LEU A 222 -3.57 18.18 25.43
CA LEU A 222 -2.84 19.30 26.02
C LEU A 222 -3.74 20.52 26.28
N GLU A 223 -4.77 20.72 25.48
CA GLU A 223 -5.77 21.80 25.62
C GLU A 223 -6.92 21.44 26.60
N GLY A 224 -6.90 20.23 27.17
CA GLY A 224 -7.96 19.78 28.08
C GLY A 224 -9.31 19.51 27.41
N THR A 225 -9.36 19.34 26.09
CA THR A 225 -10.58 19.10 25.31
C THR A 225 -10.78 17.62 24.95
N CYS A 226 -9.87 16.75 25.38
CA CYS A 226 -9.95 15.31 25.20
C CYS A 226 -10.85 14.70 26.30
N GLU A 227 -11.67 13.72 25.94
CA GLU A 227 -12.37 12.90 26.93
C GLU A 227 -11.34 12.07 27.71
N MET A 228 -11.51 12.03 29.03
CA MET A 228 -10.62 11.33 29.96
C MET A 228 -11.38 10.19 30.62
N ILE A 229 -10.74 9.04 30.77
CA ILE A 229 -11.30 7.87 31.45
C ILE A 229 -10.36 7.41 32.55
N ARG A 230 -10.92 6.84 33.61
CA ARG A 230 -10.14 6.24 34.71
C ARG A 230 -10.04 4.75 34.48
N ASP A 231 -8.85 4.33 34.09
CA ASP A 231 -8.48 2.92 33.98
C ASP A 231 -6.96 2.80 34.03
N ASP A 232 -6.46 1.58 34.21
CA ASP A 232 -5.01 1.34 34.28
C ASP A 232 -4.37 1.19 32.90
N TYR A 233 -5.16 0.80 31.91
CA TYR A 233 -4.64 0.51 30.58
C TYR A 233 -5.74 0.58 29.52
N LEU A 234 -5.43 1.16 28.38
CA LEU A 234 -6.35 1.31 27.26
C LEU A 234 -5.74 0.86 25.94
N ILE A 235 -6.44 -0.01 25.22
CA ILE A 235 -6.22 -0.28 23.80
C ILE A 235 -7.41 0.25 23.00
N GLN A 236 -7.15 1.23 22.15
CA GLN A 236 -8.09 1.68 21.12
C GLN A 236 -7.74 1.04 19.78
N ASP A 237 -8.63 0.21 19.25
CA ASP A 237 -8.49 -0.35 17.91
C ASP A 237 -9.42 0.37 16.94
N ASN A 238 -8.90 1.40 16.28
CA ASN A 238 -9.64 2.17 15.29
C ASN A 238 -10.08 1.32 14.08
N LYS A 239 -9.38 0.22 13.77
CA LYS A 239 -9.73 -0.66 12.65
C LYS A 239 -11.04 -1.40 12.88
N SER A 240 -11.24 -1.89 14.08
CA SER A 240 -12.45 -2.64 14.49
C SER A 240 -13.42 -1.80 15.32
N LYS A 241 -13.09 -0.54 15.62
CA LYS A 241 -13.84 0.35 16.53
C LYS A 241 -14.03 -0.26 17.92
N LYS A 242 -13.03 -1.01 18.37
CA LYS A 242 -13.03 -1.65 19.69
C LYS A 242 -12.24 -0.83 20.69
N LEU A 243 -12.76 -0.78 21.90
CA LEU A 243 -12.12 -0.26 23.08
C LEU A 243 -11.92 -1.43 24.05
N VAL A 244 -10.69 -1.65 24.48
CA VAL A 244 -10.35 -2.66 25.47
C VAL A 244 -9.76 -1.97 26.68
N MET A 245 -10.44 -2.07 27.81
CA MET A 245 -10.02 -1.57 29.11
C MET A 245 -9.60 -2.77 29.94
N THR A 246 -8.51 -2.64 30.69
CA THR A 246 -8.03 -3.73 31.56
C THR A 246 -7.78 -3.22 32.95
N ASN A 247 -8.42 -3.86 33.93
CA ASN A 247 -8.08 -3.65 35.32
C ASN A 247 -6.72 -4.31 35.63
N ARG A 248 -6.00 -3.82 36.64
CA ARG A 248 -4.64 -4.24 37.06
C ARG A 248 -4.38 -5.75 37.23
N SER A 249 -5.43 -6.57 37.14
CA SER A 249 -5.35 -8.02 37.36
C SER A 249 -5.10 -8.86 36.10
N SER A 250 -5.19 -8.32 34.88
CA SER A 250 -4.94 -9.04 33.65
C SER A 250 -3.50 -8.78 33.14
N SER A 251 -2.71 -9.84 33.05
CA SER A 251 -1.32 -9.74 32.58
C SER A 251 -1.27 -9.39 31.08
N LEU A 252 -0.28 -8.60 30.69
CA LEU A 252 -0.01 -8.26 29.28
C LEU A 252 0.09 -9.49 28.35
N GLU A 253 0.35 -10.68 28.91
CA GLU A 253 0.51 -11.93 28.20
C GLU A 253 -0.79 -12.46 27.55
N GLU A 254 -1.97 -12.08 28.07
CA GLU A 254 -3.25 -12.46 27.45
C GLU A 254 -3.58 -11.66 26.18
N PHE A 255 -2.91 -10.53 25.95
CA PHE A 255 -3.14 -9.67 24.78
C PHE A 255 -2.16 -9.93 23.63
N LEU A 256 -1.14 -10.71 23.85
CA LEU A 256 -0.11 -11.04 22.86
C LEU A 256 -0.36 -12.41 22.17
N LYS A 257 -1.37 -13.13 22.58
CA LYS A 257 -1.87 -14.34 21.93
C LYS A 257 -2.97 -14.02 20.91
#